data_21effe17fe2e11856bfeae416c4caf50
#
_entry.id   21effe17fe2e11856bfeae416c4caf50
#
_cell.length_a   1.000
_cell.length_b   1.000
_cell.length_c   1.000
_cell.angle_alpha   90.00
_cell.angle_beta   90.00
_cell.angle_gamma   90.00
#
_symmetry.space_group_name_H-M   'P 1'
#
loop_
_entity.id
_entity.type
_entity.pdbx_description
1 polymer ?
#
loop_
_entity_poly.entity_id
_entity_poly.type
_entity_poly.pdbx_seq_one_letter_code
_entity_poly.pdbx_strand_id
1 'polypeptide(L)'
;MSKRQTGMTLIELMIVVVVLGIIIAIGVPSYRGYIIRANRVDGTSALLRLAANQERFYMQNNIYASNAQLAAALPAGLGIAATDHGYYNLTIAAAGAGLAVGYTATATAVAGESQGSDADCWTYTINEMGLRTAATQGAADNTGVCWQ
;
A
#
# COMPACT_ATOMS: atom_id res chain seq x y z
N MET A 1 -12.04 0.59 -60.08
CA MET A 1 -12.70 1.58 -59.21
C MET A 1 -11.58 2.20 -58.33
N SER A 2 -11.16 3.40 -58.64
CA SER A 2 -10.13 4.10 -57.83
C SER A 2 -10.83 4.69 -56.59
N LYS A 3 -10.44 4.28 -55.38
CA LYS A 3 -10.90 4.88 -54.13
C LYS A 3 -10.22 6.26 -54.00
N ARG A 4 -11.03 7.33 -54.00
CA ARG A 4 -10.53 8.67 -53.65
C ARG A 4 -10.03 8.64 -52.22
N GLN A 5 -8.75 8.81 -51.98
CA GLN A 5 -8.18 9.10 -50.65
C GLN A 5 -8.50 10.55 -50.35
N THR A 6 -9.36 10.79 -49.36
CA THR A 6 -9.60 12.12 -48.79
C THR A 6 -8.50 12.39 -47.77
N GLY A 7 -7.66 13.37 -48.01
CA GLY A 7 -6.65 13.83 -47.04
C GLY A 7 -7.32 14.60 -45.89
N MET A 8 -6.77 14.49 -44.70
CA MET A 8 -7.19 15.22 -43.51
C MET A 8 -6.81 16.70 -43.62
N THR A 9 -7.71 17.59 -43.22
CA THR A 9 -7.41 19.04 -43.22
C THR A 9 -6.56 19.43 -42.00
N LEU A 10 -5.77 20.50 -42.13
CA LEU A 10 -4.95 21.00 -41.02
C LEU A 10 -5.81 21.40 -39.80
N ILE A 11 -6.98 22.00 -40.05
CA ILE A 11 -7.92 22.40 -38.98
C ILE A 11 -8.48 21.17 -38.24
N GLU A 12 -8.76 20.08 -38.94
CA GLU A 12 -9.26 18.82 -38.34
C GLU A 12 -8.19 18.20 -37.40
N LEU A 13 -6.93 18.21 -37.83
CA LEU A 13 -5.82 17.76 -36.98
C LEU A 13 -5.64 18.63 -35.74
N MET A 14 -5.77 19.97 -35.87
CA MET A 14 -5.70 20.89 -34.73
C MET A 14 -6.81 20.63 -33.71
N ILE A 15 -8.05 20.42 -34.17
CA ILE A 15 -9.18 20.12 -33.28
C ILE A 15 -8.94 18.80 -32.52
N VAL A 16 -8.48 17.77 -33.21
CA VAL A 16 -8.18 16.47 -32.59
C VAL A 16 -7.11 16.60 -31.49
N VAL A 17 -6.02 17.32 -31.75
CA VAL A 17 -4.95 17.52 -30.75
C VAL A 17 -5.47 18.30 -29.54
N VAL A 18 -6.29 19.35 -29.74
CA VAL A 18 -6.87 20.10 -28.63
C VAL A 18 -7.79 19.22 -27.78
N VAL A 19 -8.67 18.45 -28.41
CA VAL A 19 -9.58 17.53 -27.69
C VAL A 19 -8.80 16.46 -26.93
N LEU A 20 -7.78 15.85 -27.54
CA LEU A 20 -6.89 14.89 -26.87
C LEU A 20 -6.18 15.53 -25.67
N GLY A 21 -5.69 16.76 -25.81
CA GLY A 21 -5.03 17.51 -24.72
C GLY A 21 -5.97 17.70 -23.51
N ILE A 22 -7.23 18.04 -23.74
CA ILE A 22 -8.23 18.20 -22.68
C ILE A 22 -8.51 16.85 -21.98
N ILE A 23 -8.70 15.77 -22.75
CA ILE A 23 -8.96 14.44 -22.19
C ILE A 23 -7.78 13.98 -21.33
N ILE A 24 -6.55 14.15 -21.79
CA ILE A 24 -5.33 13.76 -21.05
C ILE A 24 -5.21 14.59 -19.77
N ALA A 25 -5.45 15.90 -19.84
CA ALA A 25 -5.33 16.78 -18.68
C ALA A 25 -6.26 16.39 -17.51
N ILE A 26 -7.45 15.86 -17.80
CA ILE A 26 -8.41 15.40 -16.79
C ILE A 26 -8.21 13.92 -16.43
N GLY A 27 -7.93 13.09 -17.42
CA GLY A 27 -7.85 11.63 -17.28
C GLY A 27 -6.65 11.16 -16.46
N VAL A 28 -5.47 11.75 -16.70
CA VAL A 28 -4.23 11.29 -16.03
C VAL A 28 -4.25 11.48 -14.52
N PRO A 29 -4.61 12.64 -13.95
CA PRO A 29 -4.63 12.80 -12.49
C PRO A 29 -5.69 11.91 -11.82
N SER A 30 -6.86 11.75 -12.44
CA SER A 30 -7.92 10.88 -11.93
C SER A 30 -7.48 9.41 -11.88
N TYR A 31 -6.80 8.94 -12.93
CA TYR A 31 -6.27 7.58 -13.02
C TYR A 31 -5.19 7.32 -11.95
N ARG A 32 -4.27 8.26 -11.73
CA ARG A 32 -3.25 8.14 -10.67
C ARG A 32 -3.87 7.97 -9.28
N GLY A 33 -4.86 8.78 -8.94
CA GLY A 33 -5.57 8.66 -7.66
C GLY A 33 -6.28 7.30 -7.50
N TYR A 34 -6.79 6.73 -8.57
CA TYR A 34 -7.37 5.38 -8.55
C TYR A 34 -6.30 4.31 -8.28
N ILE A 35 -5.16 4.35 -8.96
CA ILE A 35 -4.04 3.41 -8.77
C ILE A 35 -3.51 3.48 -7.33
N ILE A 36 -3.29 4.68 -6.78
CA ILE A 36 -2.83 4.84 -5.39
C ILE A 36 -3.79 4.16 -4.41
N ARG A 37 -5.11 4.37 -4.57
CA ARG A 37 -6.11 3.70 -3.72
C ARG A 37 -6.12 2.19 -3.89
N ALA A 38 -5.99 1.69 -5.11
CA ALA A 38 -5.91 0.25 -5.37
C ALA A 38 -4.67 -0.39 -4.73
N ASN A 39 -3.54 0.30 -4.76
CA ASN A 39 -2.28 -0.19 -4.19
C ASN A 39 -2.27 -0.23 -2.64
N ARG A 40 -3.21 0.42 -1.95
CA ARG A 40 -3.36 0.33 -0.48
C ARG A 40 -3.55 -1.10 0.01
N VAL A 41 -4.13 -1.97 -0.83
CA VAL A 41 -4.30 -3.40 -0.54
C VAL A 41 -2.96 -4.11 -0.30
N ASP A 42 -1.87 -3.68 -0.91
CA ASP A 42 -0.54 -4.26 -0.71
C ASP A 42 -0.10 -4.18 0.77
N GLY A 43 -0.23 -3.00 1.40
CA GLY A 43 0.09 -2.80 2.81
C GLY A 43 -0.87 -3.51 3.77
N THR A 44 -2.17 -3.38 3.54
CA THR A 44 -3.19 -3.97 4.42
C THR A 44 -3.19 -5.49 4.38
N SER A 45 -3.05 -6.11 3.20
CA SER A 45 -2.95 -7.57 3.07
C SER A 45 -1.68 -8.13 3.69
N ALA A 46 -0.55 -7.43 3.55
CA ALA A 46 0.70 -7.83 4.18
C ALA A 46 0.61 -7.77 5.71
N LEU A 47 -0.01 -6.74 6.29
CA LEU A 47 -0.24 -6.65 7.73
C LEU A 47 -1.18 -7.75 8.25
N LEU A 48 -2.22 -8.11 7.51
CA LEU A 48 -3.12 -9.20 7.91
C LEU A 48 -2.40 -10.56 7.89
N ARG A 49 -1.56 -10.80 6.88
CA ARG A 49 -0.71 -12.01 6.84
C ARG A 49 0.29 -12.02 7.99
N LEU A 50 0.90 -10.86 8.28
CA LEU A 50 1.84 -10.70 9.37
C LEU A 50 1.15 -11.01 10.71
N ALA A 51 -0.03 -10.46 10.97
CA ALA A 51 -0.79 -10.74 12.18
C ALA A 51 -1.11 -12.24 12.32
N ALA A 52 -1.56 -12.89 11.26
CA ALA A 52 -1.83 -14.33 11.29
C ALA A 52 -0.57 -15.17 11.59
N ASN A 53 0.57 -14.80 11.00
CA ASN A 53 1.83 -15.48 11.26
C ASN A 53 2.38 -15.19 12.66
N GLN A 54 2.11 -14.00 13.23
CA GLN A 54 2.44 -13.66 14.62
C GLN A 54 1.68 -14.55 15.62
N GLU A 55 0.38 -14.77 15.41
CA GLU A 55 -0.39 -15.66 16.26
C GLU A 55 0.13 -17.12 16.17
N ARG A 56 0.46 -17.57 14.98
CA ARG A 56 1.06 -18.89 14.77
C ARG A 56 2.42 -19.01 15.46
N PHE A 57 3.25 -17.99 15.37
CA PHE A 57 4.57 -17.94 16.03
C PHE A 57 4.42 -17.95 17.55
N TYR A 58 3.45 -17.16 18.07
CA TYR A 58 3.15 -17.11 19.51
C TYR A 58 2.70 -18.47 20.08
N MET A 59 1.85 -19.19 19.35
CA MET A 59 1.42 -20.53 19.78
C MET A 59 2.59 -21.54 19.91
N GLN A 60 3.67 -21.33 19.17
CA GLN A 60 4.84 -22.22 19.18
C GLN A 60 5.92 -21.79 20.19
N ASN A 61 6.05 -20.50 20.43
CA ASN A 61 7.17 -19.92 21.16
C ASN A 61 6.76 -19.22 22.49
N ASN A 62 5.48 -19.02 22.75
CA ASN A 62 4.91 -18.21 23.85
C ASN A 62 5.45 -16.77 23.90
N ILE A 63 5.88 -16.24 22.74
CA ILE A 63 6.35 -14.88 22.55
C ILE A 63 6.09 -14.49 21.09
N TYR A 64 5.78 -13.25 20.83
CA TYR A 64 5.64 -12.73 19.46
C TYR A 64 7.01 -12.54 18.79
N ALA A 65 7.06 -12.71 17.49
CA ALA A 65 8.27 -12.50 16.72
C ALA A 65 8.70 -11.03 16.70
N SER A 66 9.99 -10.81 16.82
CA SER A 66 10.62 -9.49 16.72
C SER A 66 10.75 -9.03 15.26
N ASN A 67 11.12 -7.77 15.06
CA ASN A 67 11.43 -7.24 13.74
C ASN A 67 12.56 -8.00 13.03
N ALA A 68 13.54 -8.51 13.76
CA ALA A 68 14.63 -9.31 13.19
C ALA A 68 14.16 -10.67 12.62
N GLN A 69 13.02 -11.18 13.11
CA GLN A 69 12.44 -12.44 12.67
C GLN A 69 11.38 -12.27 11.56
N LEU A 70 11.11 -11.03 11.11
CA LEU A 70 10.10 -10.73 10.10
C LEU A 70 10.34 -11.51 8.81
N ALA A 71 11.56 -11.50 8.28
CA ALA A 71 11.93 -12.15 7.01
C ALA A 71 12.36 -13.61 7.18
N ALA A 72 12.69 -14.06 8.40
CA ALA A 72 13.14 -15.42 8.64
C ALA A 72 12.03 -16.42 8.30
N ALA A 73 12.41 -17.52 7.63
CA ALA A 73 11.46 -18.56 7.23
C ALA A 73 10.79 -19.22 8.45
N LEU A 74 9.56 -19.67 8.28
CA LEU A 74 8.84 -20.49 9.28
C LEU A 74 9.61 -21.79 9.55
N PRO A 75 9.69 -22.27 10.81
CA PRO A 75 9.06 -21.71 12.02
C PRO A 75 9.92 -20.70 12.79
N ALA A 76 11.13 -20.35 12.29
CA ALA A 76 12.08 -19.47 12.97
C ALA A 76 11.67 -17.98 12.94
N GLY A 77 10.76 -17.61 12.08
CA GLY A 77 10.23 -16.27 11.92
C GLY A 77 8.87 -16.25 11.23
N LEU A 78 8.52 -15.12 10.60
CA LEU A 78 7.21 -14.90 10.00
C LEU A 78 7.17 -15.20 8.49
N GLY A 79 8.31 -15.32 7.82
CA GLY A 79 8.39 -15.59 6.38
C GLY A 79 7.91 -14.44 5.51
N ILE A 80 7.93 -13.19 6.00
CA ILE A 80 7.47 -12.01 5.27
C ILE A 80 8.62 -11.02 5.16
N ALA A 81 9.33 -11.03 4.03
CA ALA A 81 10.47 -10.12 3.81
C ALA A 81 10.04 -8.70 3.41
N ALA A 82 8.94 -8.59 2.65
CA ALA A 82 8.42 -7.34 2.12
C ALA A 82 6.94 -7.50 1.77
N THR A 83 6.27 -6.41 1.39
CA THR A 83 4.96 -6.47 0.73
C THR A 83 5.10 -7.02 -0.69
N ASP A 84 4.01 -7.53 -1.27
CA ASP A 84 4.08 -8.27 -2.56
C ASP A 84 4.56 -7.39 -3.72
N HIS A 85 4.27 -6.08 -3.68
CA HIS A 85 4.68 -5.11 -4.69
C HIS A 85 5.78 -4.16 -4.22
N GLY A 86 6.22 -4.26 -2.95
CA GLY A 86 7.25 -3.38 -2.39
C GLY A 86 6.80 -1.95 -2.12
N TYR A 87 5.51 -1.68 -2.10
CA TYR A 87 4.98 -0.33 -1.88
C TYR A 87 5.05 0.12 -0.42
N TYR A 88 5.19 -0.82 0.53
CA TYR A 88 5.26 -0.53 1.96
C TYR A 88 6.41 -1.28 2.62
N ASN A 89 7.10 -0.60 3.52
CA ASN A 89 8.04 -1.19 4.45
C ASN A 89 7.31 -1.71 5.68
N LEU A 90 7.60 -2.95 6.07
CA LEU A 90 7.01 -3.59 7.25
C LEU A 90 7.96 -3.50 8.44
N THR A 91 7.42 -3.19 9.61
CA THR A 91 8.17 -3.19 10.87
C THR A 91 7.32 -3.76 11.99
N ILE A 92 7.98 -4.30 13.01
CA ILE A 92 7.35 -4.82 14.23
C ILE A 92 8.01 -4.14 15.42
N ALA A 93 7.20 -3.59 16.31
CA ALA A 93 7.60 -3.08 17.60
C ALA A 93 6.93 -3.88 18.72
N ALA A 94 7.62 -4.03 19.85
CA ALA A 94 7.01 -4.60 21.05
C ALA A 94 5.95 -3.65 21.61
N ALA A 95 4.85 -4.19 22.11
CA ALA A 95 3.84 -3.43 22.82
C ALA A 95 4.16 -3.40 24.34
N GLY A 96 3.98 -2.27 24.96
CA GLY A 96 4.05 -2.09 26.42
C GLY A 96 5.19 -2.83 27.13
N ALA A 97 4.87 -3.95 27.78
CA ALA A 97 5.82 -4.75 28.56
C ALA A 97 6.68 -5.73 27.71
N GLY A 98 6.65 -5.63 26.40
CA GLY A 98 7.48 -6.43 25.51
C GLY A 98 6.73 -7.45 24.65
N LEU A 99 7.46 -8.17 23.81
CA LEU A 99 6.92 -9.16 22.86
C LEU A 99 6.23 -10.36 23.51
N ALA A 100 6.44 -10.60 24.79
CA ALA A 100 5.71 -11.64 25.54
C ALA A 100 4.24 -11.23 25.78
N VAL A 101 3.93 -9.94 25.72
CA VAL A 101 2.61 -9.38 26.00
C VAL A 101 1.89 -8.96 24.72
N GLY A 102 2.63 -8.38 23.76
CA GLY A 102 2.03 -7.91 22.53
C GLY A 102 3.01 -7.30 21.56
N TYR A 103 2.49 -6.92 20.40
CA TYR A 103 3.24 -6.28 19.33
C TYR A 103 2.39 -5.20 18.63
N THR A 104 3.07 -4.31 17.94
CA THR A 104 2.46 -3.43 16.93
C THR A 104 3.21 -3.63 15.61
N ALA A 105 2.52 -4.10 14.60
CA ALA A 105 3.05 -4.18 13.25
C ALA A 105 2.64 -2.93 12.47
N THR A 106 3.58 -2.37 11.73
CA THR A 106 3.39 -1.15 10.94
C THR A 106 3.81 -1.38 9.49
N ALA A 107 2.98 -0.95 8.55
CA ALA A 107 3.32 -0.81 7.14
C ALA A 107 3.41 0.69 6.82
N THR A 108 4.57 1.13 6.37
CA THR A 108 4.83 2.54 6.02
C THR A 108 5.10 2.66 4.53
N ALA A 109 4.44 3.59 3.86
CA ALA A 109 4.62 3.84 2.44
C ALA A 109 6.07 4.15 2.08
N VAL A 110 6.57 3.57 0.98
CA VAL A 110 7.93 3.83 0.47
C VAL A 110 7.92 5.11 -0.34
N ALA A 111 8.69 6.10 0.09
CA ALA A 111 8.71 7.44 -0.53
C ALA A 111 9.12 7.46 -2.02
N GLY A 112 9.90 6.46 -2.48
CA GLY A 112 10.34 6.34 -3.87
C GLY A 112 9.34 5.63 -4.79
N GLU A 113 8.29 5.02 -4.23
CA GLU A 113 7.28 4.26 -4.96
C GLU A 113 5.98 5.05 -5.13
N SER A 114 5.02 4.48 -5.87
CA SER A 114 3.74 5.15 -6.13
C SER A 114 2.99 5.56 -4.86
N GLN A 115 3.08 4.75 -3.81
CA GLN A 115 2.47 5.01 -2.50
C GLN A 115 3.14 6.14 -1.72
N GLY A 116 4.35 6.53 -2.08
CA GLY A 116 5.00 7.75 -1.57
C GLY A 116 4.23 9.04 -1.88
N SER A 117 3.27 8.99 -2.82
CA SER A 117 2.36 10.10 -3.14
C SER A 117 1.01 10.02 -2.42
N ASP A 118 0.76 8.97 -1.62
CA ASP A 118 -0.47 8.80 -0.86
C ASP A 118 -0.38 9.56 0.47
N ALA A 119 -0.77 10.83 0.44
CA ALA A 119 -0.77 11.66 1.64
C ALA A 119 -1.82 11.22 2.68
N ASP A 120 -2.89 10.54 2.24
CA ASP A 120 -4.03 10.17 3.09
C ASP A 120 -3.75 8.91 3.92
N CYS A 121 -3.08 7.91 3.33
CA CYS A 121 -2.88 6.60 3.95
C CYS A 121 -1.39 6.23 3.93
N TRP A 122 -0.59 7.00 4.68
CA TRP A 122 0.86 6.85 4.73
C TRP A 122 1.32 5.65 5.56
N THR A 123 0.67 5.44 6.71
CA THR A 123 0.96 4.32 7.61
C THR A 123 -0.28 3.52 7.93
N TYR A 124 -0.12 2.22 8.05
CA TYR A 124 -1.12 1.29 8.58
C TYR A 124 -0.52 0.55 9.76
N THR A 125 -1.31 0.30 10.79
CA THR A 125 -0.88 -0.53 11.91
C THR A 125 -1.91 -1.59 12.26
N ILE A 126 -1.44 -2.68 12.84
CA ILE A 126 -2.25 -3.71 13.49
C ILE A 126 -1.53 -4.20 14.73
N ASN A 127 -2.26 -4.45 15.81
CA ASN A 127 -1.69 -4.99 17.05
C ASN A 127 -2.18 -6.43 17.33
N GLU A 128 -1.71 -7.01 18.45
CA GLU A 128 -2.07 -8.33 18.93
C GLU A 128 -3.58 -8.51 19.19
N MET A 129 -4.30 -7.43 19.47
CA MET A 129 -5.76 -7.47 19.67
C MET A 129 -6.52 -7.37 18.34
N GLY A 130 -5.82 -7.26 17.20
CA GLY A 130 -6.42 -7.04 15.90
C GLY A 130 -6.92 -5.60 15.68
N LEU A 131 -6.58 -4.67 16.59
CA LEU A 131 -6.91 -3.26 16.41
C LEU A 131 -6.12 -2.70 15.22
N ARG A 132 -6.84 -2.11 14.29
CA ARG A 132 -6.33 -1.55 13.06
C ARG A 132 -6.38 -0.04 13.13
N THR A 133 -5.29 0.62 12.82
CA THR A 133 -5.28 2.07 12.65
C THR A 133 -4.51 2.46 11.40
N ALA A 134 -4.76 3.66 10.90
CA ALA A 134 -4.00 4.23 9.79
C ALA A 134 -3.87 5.73 9.98
N ALA A 135 -2.77 6.28 9.47
CA ALA A 135 -2.50 7.70 9.58
C ALA A 135 -2.02 8.29 8.25
N THR A 136 -2.30 9.58 8.10
CA THR A 136 -1.79 10.41 7.00
C THR A 136 -0.28 10.57 7.11
N GLN A 137 0.36 11.13 6.07
CA GLN A 137 1.77 11.50 6.12
C GLN A 137 2.09 12.50 7.25
N GLY A 138 1.13 13.32 7.66
CA GLY A 138 1.23 14.23 8.80
C GLY A 138 0.89 13.60 10.16
N ALA A 139 0.77 12.27 10.24
CA ALA A 139 0.43 11.50 11.45
C ALA A 139 -0.99 11.77 12.02
N ALA A 140 -1.89 12.38 11.26
CA ALA A 140 -3.30 12.48 11.64
C ALA A 140 -4.02 11.15 11.41
N ASP A 141 -4.90 10.75 12.34
CA ASP A 141 -5.70 9.54 12.19
C ASP A 141 -6.61 9.60 10.95
N ASN A 142 -6.56 8.57 10.13
CA ASN A 142 -7.40 8.42 8.96
C ASN A 142 -7.87 6.96 8.77
N THR A 143 -8.04 6.26 9.86
CA THR A 143 -8.36 4.82 9.90
C THR A 143 -9.63 4.49 9.11
N GLY A 144 -10.70 5.28 9.26
CA GLY A 144 -11.99 5.04 8.60
C GLY A 144 -11.95 5.15 7.06
N VAL A 145 -10.95 5.85 6.50
CA VAL A 145 -10.76 5.99 5.05
C VAL A 145 -9.81 4.90 4.51
N CYS A 146 -8.82 4.50 5.30
CA CYS A 146 -7.72 3.67 4.85
C CYS A 146 -7.97 2.17 5.04
N TRP A 147 -8.69 1.77 6.09
CA TRP A 147 -9.07 0.38 6.38
C TRP A 147 -10.51 0.09 5.92
N GLN A 148 -10.74 0.13 4.60
CA GLN A 148 -12.03 -0.26 3.99
C GLN A 148 -11.94 -1.63 3.33
#